data_83acaa31642f67ebdc01765cf03836af
#
_entry.id   83acaa31642f67ebdc01765cf03836af
#
_cell.length_a   1.000
_cell.length_b   1.000
_cell.length_c   1.000
_cell.angle_alpha   90.00
_cell.angle_beta   90.00
_cell.angle_gamma   90.00
#
_symmetry.space_group_name_H-M   'P 1'
#
loop_
_entity.id
_entity.type
_entity.pdbx_description
1 polymer ?
#
loop_
_entity_poly.entity_id
_entity_poly.type
_entity_poly.pdbx_seq_one_letter_code
_entity_poly.pdbx_strand_id
1 'polypeptide(L)'
;MAYRIPSAKVLEDSIRRVIREQQSIPSQRRFAELVLEDLHRKNPEYKVGEVRLRRMALHRNLARVTIAYRETKEPSRKGRCPVCSSPTEELHNLTLDDKRVELGFKCTKCPYWTGPRKRVPVRYTFTMLGSIVPPTRKKGR
;
A
#
# COMPACT_ATOMS: atom_id res chain seq x y z
N MET A 1 -1.30 -28.06 15.13
CA MET A 1 -0.61 -27.83 13.87
C MET A 1 0.30 -26.63 13.99
N ALA A 2 1.56 -26.84 13.66
CA ALA A 2 2.54 -25.77 13.77
C ALA A 2 2.51 -24.90 12.51
N TYR A 3 2.82 -23.65 12.68
CA TYR A 3 3.02 -22.77 11.54
C TYR A 3 4.27 -21.94 11.81
N ARG A 4 4.83 -21.41 10.74
CA ARG A 4 6.04 -20.59 10.82
C ARG A 4 5.82 -19.23 10.18
N ILE A 5 6.48 -18.25 10.76
CA ILE A 5 6.48 -16.90 10.21
C ILE A 5 7.76 -16.74 9.42
N PRO A 6 7.69 -16.46 8.13
CA PRO A 6 8.91 -16.31 7.33
C PRO A 6 9.73 -15.10 7.80
N SER A 7 11.04 -15.21 7.69
CA SER A 7 11.91 -14.08 8.00
C SER A 7 11.69 -12.98 6.97
N ALA A 8 12.15 -11.77 7.32
CA ALA A 8 12.02 -10.64 6.39
C ALA A 8 12.68 -10.93 5.05
N LYS A 9 13.86 -11.57 5.07
CA LYS A 9 14.58 -11.89 3.84
C LYS A 9 13.82 -12.88 2.97
N VAL A 10 13.30 -13.93 3.57
CA VAL A 10 12.52 -14.94 2.86
C VAL A 10 11.27 -14.31 2.24
N LEU A 11 10.60 -13.48 3.03
CA LEU A 11 9.37 -12.83 2.57
C LEU A 11 9.66 -11.83 1.46
N GLU A 12 10.72 -11.05 1.61
CA GLU A 12 11.10 -10.09 0.58
C GLU A 12 11.40 -10.77 -0.75
N ASP A 13 12.16 -11.86 -0.71
CA ASP A 13 12.48 -12.61 -1.92
C ASP A 13 11.23 -13.17 -2.59
N SER A 14 10.29 -13.65 -1.78
CA SER A 14 9.03 -14.18 -2.30
C SER A 14 8.22 -13.07 -2.97
N ILE A 15 8.13 -11.91 -2.33
CA ILE A 15 7.39 -10.78 -2.90
C ILE A 15 8.01 -10.37 -4.23
N ARG A 16 9.33 -10.30 -4.31
CA ARG A 16 10.01 -9.93 -5.54
C ARG A 16 9.70 -10.89 -6.68
N ARG A 17 9.71 -12.20 -6.39
CA ARG A 17 9.39 -13.20 -7.41
C ARG A 17 7.95 -13.06 -7.90
N VAL A 18 7.02 -12.90 -6.98
CA VAL A 18 5.60 -12.79 -7.31
C VAL A 18 5.33 -11.54 -8.14
N ILE A 19 5.86 -10.40 -7.72
CA ILE A 19 5.67 -9.14 -8.44
C ILE A 19 6.28 -9.22 -9.84
N ARG A 20 7.45 -9.80 -9.96
CA ARG A 20 8.11 -9.94 -11.26
C ARG A 20 7.29 -10.81 -12.19
N GLU A 21 6.75 -11.89 -11.66
CA GLU A 21 5.98 -12.86 -12.45
C GLU A 21 4.64 -12.29 -12.89
N GLN A 22 3.96 -11.61 -11.98
CA GLN A 22 2.60 -11.11 -12.24
C GLN A 22 2.56 -9.73 -12.89
N GLN A 23 3.57 -8.92 -12.68
CA GLN A 23 3.68 -7.55 -13.17
C GLN A 23 2.69 -6.60 -12.50
N SER A 24 1.45 -7.00 -12.33
CA SER A 24 0.41 -6.21 -11.68
C SER A 24 -0.57 -7.12 -10.98
N ILE A 25 -0.90 -6.78 -9.74
CA ILE A 25 -1.82 -7.58 -8.92
C ILE A 25 -2.91 -6.65 -8.43
N PRO A 26 -4.17 -6.91 -8.78
CA PRO A 26 -5.26 -5.93 -8.58
C PRO A 26 -5.85 -5.85 -7.18
N SER A 27 -5.42 -6.69 -6.24
CA SER A 27 -5.95 -6.62 -4.90
C SER A 27 -4.96 -7.16 -3.88
N GLN A 28 -5.12 -6.71 -2.64
CA GLN A 28 -4.29 -7.17 -1.55
C GLN A 28 -4.52 -8.65 -1.24
N ARG A 29 -5.76 -9.07 -1.34
CA ARG A 29 -6.09 -10.48 -1.11
C ARG A 29 -5.40 -11.39 -2.11
N ARG A 30 -5.45 -11.00 -3.40
CA ARG A 30 -4.79 -11.79 -4.43
C ARG A 30 -3.28 -11.79 -4.24
N PHE A 31 -2.73 -10.64 -3.84
CA PHE A 31 -1.32 -10.54 -3.55
C PHE A 31 -0.91 -11.53 -2.45
N ALA A 32 -1.69 -11.57 -1.36
CA ALA A 32 -1.42 -12.50 -0.27
C ALA A 32 -1.50 -13.96 -0.71
N GLU A 33 -2.49 -14.28 -1.53
CA GLU A 33 -2.63 -15.65 -2.05
C GLU A 33 -1.41 -16.07 -2.86
N LEU A 34 -0.95 -15.19 -3.74
CA LEU A 34 0.18 -15.49 -4.61
C LEU A 34 1.48 -15.64 -3.83
N VAL A 35 1.70 -14.76 -2.85
CA VAL A 35 2.90 -14.83 -2.03
C VAL A 35 2.87 -16.11 -1.18
N LEU A 36 1.73 -16.43 -0.64
CA LEU A 36 1.60 -17.63 0.18
C LEU A 36 1.85 -18.89 -0.64
N GLU A 37 1.34 -18.94 -1.85
CA GLU A 37 1.63 -20.03 -2.78
C GLU A 37 3.12 -20.20 -3.01
N ASP A 38 3.82 -19.09 -3.24
CA ASP A 38 5.26 -19.11 -3.47
C ASP A 38 6.01 -19.58 -2.22
N LEU A 39 5.60 -19.08 -1.07
CA LEU A 39 6.24 -19.49 0.19
C LEU A 39 6.04 -20.97 0.48
N HIS A 40 4.86 -21.49 0.16
CA HIS A 40 4.55 -22.88 0.45
C HIS A 40 5.34 -23.86 -0.40
N ARG A 41 5.94 -23.41 -1.48
CA ARG A 41 6.87 -24.24 -2.22
C ARG A 41 8.12 -24.55 -1.43
N LYS A 42 8.51 -23.66 -0.51
CA LYS A 42 9.64 -23.87 0.38
C LYS A 42 9.22 -24.57 1.66
N ASN A 43 8.15 -24.10 2.25
CA ASN A 43 7.68 -24.64 3.52
C ASN A 43 6.18 -24.42 3.65
N PRO A 44 5.39 -25.50 3.60
CA PRO A 44 3.94 -25.37 3.67
C PRO A 44 3.42 -24.85 5.02
N GLU A 45 4.29 -24.73 6.02
CA GLU A 45 3.91 -24.19 7.32
C GLU A 45 3.97 -22.67 7.40
N TYR A 46 4.53 -22.01 6.39
CA TYR A 46 4.62 -20.56 6.40
C TYR A 46 3.25 -19.91 6.38
N LYS A 47 3.11 -18.87 7.19
CA LYS A 47 1.94 -18.02 7.22
C LYS A 47 2.36 -16.56 7.30
N VAL A 48 1.60 -15.69 6.65
CA VAL A 48 1.88 -14.27 6.68
C VAL A 48 0.58 -13.51 6.50
N GLY A 49 0.42 -12.41 7.25
CA GLY A 49 -0.77 -11.59 7.16
C GLY A 49 -0.70 -10.58 6.03
N GLU A 50 -1.86 -10.17 5.56
CA GLU A 50 -1.96 -9.20 4.46
C GLU A 50 -1.32 -7.87 4.81
N VAL A 51 -1.48 -7.43 6.06
CA VAL A 51 -0.94 -6.15 6.50
C VAL A 51 0.58 -6.16 6.46
N ARG A 52 1.20 -7.23 6.91
CA ARG A 52 2.66 -7.34 6.88
C ARG A 52 3.19 -7.30 5.47
N LEU A 53 2.51 -7.99 4.54
CA LEU A 53 2.89 -7.99 3.13
C LEU A 53 2.83 -6.60 2.54
N ARG A 54 1.73 -5.91 2.79
CA ARG A 54 1.55 -4.55 2.27
C ARG A 54 2.61 -3.61 2.80
N ARG A 55 2.84 -3.65 4.11
CA ARG A 55 3.82 -2.77 4.72
C ARG A 55 5.23 -3.05 4.21
N MET A 56 5.58 -4.31 4.05
CA MET A 56 6.90 -4.65 3.54
C MET A 56 7.07 -4.19 2.09
N ALA A 57 6.05 -4.38 1.26
CA ALA A 57 6.10 -3.94 -0.12
C ALA A 57 6.32 -2.43 -0.22
N LEU A 58 5.69 -1.68 0.67
CA LEU A 58 5.84 -0.23 0.70
C LEU A 58 7.15 0.23 1.31
N HIS A 59 7.49 -0.29 2.49
CA HIS A 59 8.66 0.19 3.23
C HIS A 59 9.98 -0.21 2.57
N ARG A 60 9.99 -1.30 1.83
CA ARG A 60 11.20 -1.77 1.17
C ARG A 60 11.18 -1.51 -0.34
N ASN A 61 10.19 -0.77 -0.81
CA ASN A 61 10.06 -0.40 -2.22
C ASN A 61 10.10 -1.62 -3.14
N LEU A 62 9.32 -2.64 -2.81
CA LEU A 62 9.27 -3.85 -3.61
C LEU A 62 8.26 -3.76 -4.74
N ALA A 63 7.30 -2.86 -4.62
CA ALA A 63 6.26 -2.66 -5.61
C ALA A 63 5.72 -1.25 -5.52
N ARG A 64 5.13 -0.79 -6.61
CA ARG A 64 4.36 0.45 -6.61
C ARG A 64 2.95 0.09 -6.14
N VAL A 65 2.46 0.81 -5.15
CA VAL A 65 1.13 0.55 -4.62
C VAL A 65 0.21 1.69 -5.00
N THR A 66 -0.87 1.37 -5.68
CA THR A 66 -1.91 2.32 -6.04
C THR A 66 -3.09 2.08 -5.12
N ILE A 67 -3.65 3.14 -4.58
CA ILE A 67 -4.69 3.03 -3.57
C ILE A 67 -5.99 3.65 -4.09
N ALA A 68 -7.07 2.88 -4.05
CA ALA A 68 -8.40 3.41 -4.31
C ALA A 68 -9.00 3.81 -2.98
N TYR A 69 -9.65 4.96 -2.93
CA TYR A 69 -10.15 5.55 -1.69
C TYR A 69 -11.65 5.70 -1.68
N ARG A 70 -12.20 5.78 -0.48
CA ARG A 70 -13.56 6.20 -0.25
C ARG A 70 -13.50 7.36 0.75
N GLU A 71 -14.16 8.47 0.43
CA GLU A 71 -14.22 9.60 1.33
C GLU A 71 -15.30 9.39 2.36
N THR A 72 -15.01 9.69 3.60
CA THR A 72 -16.00 9.58 4.68
C THR A 72 -16.53 10.98 5.04
N LYS A 73 -17.49 11.01 5.93
CA LYS A 73 -18.02 12.29 6.43
C LYS A 73 -17.23 12.80 7.62
N GLU A 74 -16.31 12.02 8.12
CA GLU A 74 -15.51 12.41 9.28
C GLU A 74 -14.38 13.35 8.88
N PRO A 75 -14.02 14.29 9.77
CA PRO A 75 -12.85 15.12 9.50
C PRO A 75 -11.58 14.29 9.59
N SER A 76 -10.61 14.65 8.76
CA SER A 76 -9.32 13.99 8.83
C SER A 76 -8.53 14.52 10.02
N ARG A 77 -7.63 13.69 10.54
CA ARG A 77 -6.82 14.04 11.70
C ARG A 77 -5.39 13.58 11.49
N LYS A 78 -4.48 14.31 12.09
CA LYS A 78 -3.09 13.90 12.08
C LYS A 78 -2.94 12.60 12.87
N GLY A 79 -2.13 11.69 12.36
CA GLY A 79 -1.93 10.42 13.04
C GLY A 79 -1.11 9.48 12.19
N ARG A 80 -1.38 8.19 12.34
CA ARG A 80 -0.68 7.17 11.59
C ARG A 80 -1.41 6.86 10.29
N CYS A 81 -0.62 6.60 9.26
CA CYS A 81 -1.18 6.20 7.97
C CYS A 81 -1.92 4.87 8.08
N PRO A 82 -3.17 4.79 7.60
CA PRO A 82 -3.90 3.53 7.65
C PRO A 82 -3.36 2.47 6.70
N VAL A 83 -2.50 2.86 5.78
CA VAL A 83 -1.93 1.93 4.80
C VAL A 83 -0.66 1.28 5.31
N CYS A 84 0.28 2.06 5.84
CA CYS A 84 1.59 1.55 6.22
C CYS A 84 2.03 1.88 7.65
N SER A 85 1.19 2.57 8.40
CA SER A 85 1.46 2.96 9.80
C SER A 85 2.56 3.98 10.01
N SER A 86 3.09 4.55 8.95
CA SER A 86 4.08 5.62 9.09
C SER A 86 3.38 6.91 9.54
N PRO A 87 4.11 7.85 10.14
CA PRO A 87 3.49 9.10 10.54
C PRO A 87 3.03 9.91 9.34
N THR A 88 1.98 10.68 9.53
CA THR A 88 1.48 11.57 8.48
C THR A 88 1.95 12.99 8.79
N GLU A 89 1.96 13.82 7.75
CA GLU A 89 2.29 15.23 7.92
C GLU A 89 1.18 16.07 7.31
N GLU A 90 1.06 17.28 7.81
CA GLU A 90 0.02 18.19 7.35
C GLU A 90 0.30 18.71 5.95
N LEU A 91 -0.75 18.77 5.17
CA LEU A 91 -0.74 19.47 3.90
C LEU A 91 -1.38 20.82 4.13
N HIS A 92 -0.71 21.88 3.73
CA HIS A 92 -1.30 23.20 3.85
C HIS A 92 -0.77 24.09 2.75
N ASN A 93 -1.46 25.18 2.52
CA ASN A 93 -1.10 26.14 1.49
C ASN A 93 -1.33 27.53 2.02
N LEU A 94 -0.72 28.51 1.39
CA LEU A 94 -0.93 29.91 1.73
C LEU A 94 -2.01 30.50 0.84
N THR A 95 -2.90 31.27 1.43
CA THR A 95 -3.91 32.01 0.68
C THR A 95 -3.29 33.30 0.18
N LEU A 96 -4.05 34.05 -0.58
CA LEU A 96 -3.60 35.36 -1.07
C LEU A 96 -3.35 36.34 0.09
N ASP A 97 -3.95 36.08 1.23
CA ASP A 97 -3.77 36.90 2.44
C ASP A 97 -2.65 36.39 3.34
N ASP A 98 -1.80 35.50 2.83
CA ASP A 98 -0.73 34.85 3.59
C ASP A 98 -1.23 34.05 4.78
N LYS A 99 -2.48 33.64 4.76
CA LYS A 99 -3.03 32.78 5.78
C LYS A 99 -2.82 31.33 5.41
N ARG A 100 -2.47 30.54 6.42
CA ARG A 100 -2.27 29.12 6.23
C ARG A 100 -3.59 28.40 6.21
N VAL A 101 -3.83 27.63 5.16
CA VAL A 101 -5.05 26.84 5.03
C VAL A 101 -4.66 25.36 5.05
N GLU A 102 -5.23 24.64 5.99
CA GLU A 102 -4.98 23.21 6.11
C GLU A 102 -5.73 22.47 5.01
N LEU A 103 -5.02 21.67 4.23
CA LEU A 103 -5.60 20.91 3.12
C LEU A 103 -5.83 19.44 3.45
N GLY A 104 -5.26 18.97 4.57
CA GLY A 104 -5.38 17.57 4.96
C GLY A 104 -4.03 17.02 5.41
N PHE A 105 -3.82 15.72 5.19
CA PHE A 105 -2.63 15.04 5.64
C PHE A 105 -2.13 14.08 4.57
N LYS A 106 -0.83 13.82 4.54
CA LYS A 106 -0.27 12.82 3.66
C LYS A 106 0.73 11.96 4.41
N CYS A 107 0.90 10.73 3.97
CA CYS A 107 1.88 9.84 4.55
C CYS A 107 3.28 10.24 4.12
N THR A 108 4.25 10.06 5.04
CA THR A 108 5.64 10.38 4.75
C THR A 108 6.34 9.28 3.95
N LYS A 109 5.73 8.09 3.81
CA LYS A 109 6.37 6.94 3.18
C LYS A 109 5.63 6.37 1.98
N CYS A 110 4.31 6.33 2.01
CA CYS A 110 3.52 5.73 0.94
C CYS A 110 2.64 6.79 0.28
N PRO A 111 1.94 6.45 -0.80
CA PRO A 111 1.14 7.47 -1.51
C PRO A 111 -0.18 7.88 -0.86
N TYR A 112 -0.48 7.38 0.32
CA TYR A 112 -1.72 7.75 1.00
C TYR A 112 -1.79 9.24 1.30
N TRP A 113 -2.94 9.85 1.04
CA TRP A 113 -3.21 11.20 1.48
C TRP A 113 -4.72 11.34 1.73
N THR A 114 -5.08 12.32 2.53
CA THR A 114 -6.48 12.60 2.82
C THR A 114 -6.69 14.11 2.81
N GLY A 115 -7.84 14.54 2.31
CA GLY A 115 -8.21 15.94 2.33
C GLY A 115 -8.85 16.31 3.67
N PRO A 116 -9.67 17.37 3.69
CA PRO A 116 -10.34 17.79 4.95
C PRO A 116 -11.24 16.70 5.52
N ARG A 117 -11.85 15.89 4.66
CA ARG A 117 -12.61 14.73 5.09
C ARG A 117 -11.74 13.50 4.99
N LYS A 118 -11.85 12.62 5.97
CA LYS A 118 -11.02 11.44 6.04
C LYS A 118 -11.32 10.49 4.87
N ARG A 119 -10.26 10.10 4.17
CA ARG A 119 -10.34 9.11 3.10
C ARG A 119 -9.86 7.77 3.64
N VAL A 120 -10.60 6.72 3.36
CA VAL A 120 -10.18 5.38 3.79
C VAL A 120 -9.83 4.55 2.57
N PRO A 121 -8.75 3.76 2.65
CA PRO A 121 -8.38 2.89 1.53
C PRO A 121 -9.40 1.76 1.40
N VAL A 122 -9.79 1.46 0.15
CA VAL A 122 -10.72 0.37 -0.11
C VAL A 122 -10.13 -0.70 -1.00
N ARG A 123 -9.08 -0.38 -1.75
CA ARG A 123 -8.42 -1.36 -2.62
C ARG A 123 -6.98 -0.96 -2.85
N TYR A 124 -6.12 -1.95 -2.92
CA TYR A 124 -4.70 -1.75 -3.23
C TYR A 124 -4.36 -2.52 -4.50
N THR A 125 -3.61 -1.88 -5.40
CA THR A 125 -3.08 -2.53 -6.58
C THR A 125 -1.56 -2.51 -6.48
N PHE A 126 -0.92 -3.64 -6.69
CA PHE A 126 0.53 -3.77 -6.57
C PHE A 126 1.12 -3.98 -7.95
N THR A 127 2.04 -3.11 -8.36
CA THR A 127 2.61 -3.12 -9.70
C THR A 127 4.13 -3.15 -9.62
N MET A 128 4.75 -3.87 -10.53
CA MET A 128 6.20 -3.98 -10.58
C MET A 128 6.84 -2.61 -10.79
N LEU A 129 7.89 -2.32 -10.01
CA LEU A 129 8.64 -1.08 -10.16
C LEU A 129 9.39 -1.09 -11.48
N GLY A 130 9.46 0.07 -12.10
CA GLY A 130 10.13 0.19 -13.38
C GLY A 130 9.31 -0.27 -14.57
N SER A 131 8.15 -0.85 -14.31
CA SER A 131 7.25 -1.27 -15.37
C SER A 131 6.58 -0.04 -15.99
N ILE A 132 6.52 -0.03 -17.31
CA ILE A 132 5.81 1.03 -18.00
C ILE A 132 4.35 0.62 -18.11
N VAL A 133 3.65 0.82 -17.03
CA VAL A 133 2.22 0.55 -17.00
C VAL A 133 1.53 1.86 -17.24
N PRO A 134 0.76 1.99 -18.32
CA PRO A 134 0.06 3.25 -18.55
C PRO A 134 -0.88 3.51 -17.39
N PRO A 135 -1.05 4.79 -17.04
CA PRO A 135 -2.03 5.10 -16.00
C PRO A 135 -3.37 4.59 -16.49
N THR A 136 -3.99 3.92 -15.64
CA THR A 136 -5.26 3.36 -15.98
C THR A 136 -6.20 4.43 -16.37
N ARG A 137 -6.62 4.27 -17.31
CA ARG A 137 -7.60 5.05 -17.67
C ARG A 137 -8.75 4.35 -17.63
N LYS A 138 -8.95 4.23 -17.23
CA LYS A 138 -9.68 3.64 -17.12
C LYS A 138 -10.28 3.25 -17.83
N LYS A 139 -10.40 2.77 -18.03
CA LYS A 139 -10.94 2.53 -18.66
C LYS A 139 -11.79 2.65 -18.61
N GLY A 140 -11.93 2.98 -18.52
CA GLY A 140 -12.79 3.09 -18.47
C GLY A 140 -13.32 3.53 -18.97
N ARG A 141 -13.15 3.76 -19.22
CA ARG A 141 -13.73 4.21 -19.54
C ARG A 141 -14.54 4.04 -19.49
#